data_7ececa4ed063bd95997bea5e22e11fd5
#
_entry.id   7ececa4ed063bd95997bea5e22e11fd5
#
_cell.length_a   1.000
_cell.length_b   1.000
_cell.length_c   1.000
_cell.angle_alpha   90.00
_cell.angle_beta   90.00
_cell.angle_gamma   90.00
#
_symmetry.space_group_name_H-M   'P 1'
#
loop_
_entity.id
_entity.type
_entity.pdbx_description
1 polymer ?
#
loop_
_entity_poly.entity_id
_entity_poly.type
_entity_poly.pdbx_seq_one_letter_code
_entity_poly.pdbx_strand_id
1 'polypeptide(L)'
;SLLSPDIEKQRILKKVCEDNKIEFIAYSPLSFGILCQDPNYISKTNKSLLRNSIFNGYNKPTIRLRKSIKEIAEKRSVSMAQVAVNWCCYQGAIPLIGLRKQSHVLDISKVLQWDLTKEEYNKLEEASTSCKKLPGNPFTSN
;
A
#
# COMPACT_ATOMS: atom_id res chain seq x y z
N SER A 1 -3.71 -4.04 -2.02
CA SER A 1 -2.97 -2.78 -1.89
C SER A 1 -3.91 -1.59 -2.03
N LEU A 2 -3.61 -0.47 -1.34
CA LEU A 2 -4.28 0.82 -1.46
C LEU A 2 -4.31 1.38 -2.90
N LEU A 3 -3.46 0.89 -3.78
CA LEU A 3 -3.40 1.25 -5.20
C LEU A 3 -4.05 0.22 -6.11
N SER A 4 -4.91 -0.65 -5.59
CA SER A 4 -5.60 -1.60 -6.44
C SER A 4 -6.62 -0.89 -7.34
N PRO A 5 -6.61 -1.14 -8.66
CA PRO A 5 -7.55 -0.52 -9.58
C PRO A 5 -9.00 -1.00 -9.37
N ASP A 6 -9.18 -2.13 -8.71
CA ASP A 6 -10.49 -2.78 -8.55
C ASP A 6 -10.75 -3.17 -7.08
N ILE A 7 -10.88 -2.13 -6.24
CA ILE A 7 -11.13 -2.32 -4.80
C ILE A 7 -12.47 -3.07 -4.57
N GLU A 8 -13.48 -2.83 -5.40
CA GLU A 8 -14.78 -3.45 -5.24
C GLU A 8 -14.74 -4.96 -5.47
N LYS A 9 -14.09 -5.41 -6.55
CA LYS A 9 -13.87 -6.85 -6.76
C LYS A 9 -13.06 -7.49 -5.64
N GLN A 10 -12.06 -6.78 -5.10
CA GLN A 10 -11.30 -7.29 -3.97
C GLN A 10 -12.15 -7.44 -2.71
N ARG A 11 -13.09 -6.52 -2.46
CA ARG A 11 -14.03 -6.64 -1.34
C ARG A 11 -14.95 -7.84 -1.50
N ILE A 12 -15.48 -8.05 -2.69
CA ILE A 12 -16.33 -9.24 -2.99
C ILE A 12 -15.52 -10.52 -2.79
N LEU A 13 -14.32 -10.60 -3.38
CA LEU A 13 -13.45 -11.77 -3.25
C LEU A 13 -13.09 -12.05 -1.78
N LYS A 14 -12.75 -11.00 -1.03
CA LYS A 14 -12.45 -11.13 0.40
C LYS A 14 -13.65 -11.70 1.16
N LYS A 15 -14.85 -11.18 0.90
CA LYS A 15 -16.07 -11.70 1.54
C LYS A 15 -16.28 -13.19 1.23
N VAL A 16 -16.09 -13.60 -0.02
CA VAL A 16 -16.16 -15.03 -0.39
C VAL A 16 -15.11 -15.85 0.38
N CYS A 17 -13.89 -15.33 0.54
CA CYS A 17 -12.86 -16.00 1.33
C CYS A 17 -13.26 -16.16 2.80
N GLU A 18 -13.79 -15.08 3.41
CA GLU A 18 -14.27 -15.09 4.79
C GLU A 18 -15.42 -16.09 4.99
N ASP A 19 -16.43 -16.07 4.13
CA ASP A 19 -17.60 -16.95 4.18
C ASP A 19 -17.20 -18.45 4.05
N ASN A 20 -16.10 -18.75 3.37
CA ASN A 20 -15.58 -20.10 3.17
C ASN A 20 -14.37 -20.44 4.05
N LYS A 21 -14.00 -19.61 5.03
CA LYS A 21 -12.84 -19.79 5.91
C LYS A 21 -11.52 -19.93 5.15
N ILE A 22 -11.37 -19.21 4.04
CA ILE A 22 -10.15 -19.16 3.21
C ILE A 22 -9.36 -17.92 3.61
N GLU A 23 -8.06 -18.08 3.88
CA GLU A 23 -7.17 -16.97 4.16
C GLU A 23 -6.94 -16.12 2.90
N PHE A 24 -7.07 -14.80 3.05
CA PHE A 24 -6.86 -13.86 1.96
C PHE A 24 -5.46 -13.26 2.01
N ILE A 25 -4.57 -13.71 1.13
CA ILE A 25 -3.19 -13.24 1.04
C ILE A 25 -3.11 -12.05 0.07
N ALA A 26 -2.69 -10.87 0.59
CA ALA A 26 -2.55 -9.66 -0.18
C ALA A 26 -1.11 -9.51 -0.70
N TYR A 27 -0.89 -9.68 -2.00
CA TYR A 27 0.41 -9.43 -2.63
C TYR A 27 0.66 -7.94 -2.88
N SER A 28 1.93 -7.56 -2.96
CA SER A 28 2.38 -6.18 -3.24
C SER A 28 1.72 -5.10 -2.37
N PRO A 29 1.64 -5.25 -1.04
CA PRO A 29 0.97 -4.28 -0.16
C PRO A 29 1.57 -2.88 -0.25
N LEU A 30 2.87 -2.76 -0.56
CA LEU A 30 3.60 -1.51 -0.69
C LEU A 30 3.63 -0.96 -2.13
N SER A 31 2.95 -1.61 -3.09
CA SER A 31 2.93 -1.20 -4.50
C SER A 31 4.32 -0.89 -5.04
N PHE A 32 5.21 -1.89 -5.04
CA PHE A 32 6.63 -1.77 -5.43
C PHE A 32 7.43 -0.74 -4.63
N GLY A 33 6.95 -0.34 -3.46
CA GLY A 33 7.55 0.67 -2.59
C GLY A 33 7.11 2.10 -2.88
N ILE A 34 6.15 2.32 -3.76
CA ILE A 34 5.59 3.65 -4.04
C ILE A 34 4.95 4.24 -2.80
N LEU A 35 4.21 3.45 -2.04
CA LEU A 35 3.53 3.88 -0.82
C LEU A 35 4.47 4.24 0.34
N CYS A 36 5.76 3.88 0.22
CA CYS A 36 6.79 4.23 1.21
C CYS A 36 7.59 5.48 0.84
N GLN A 37 7.32 6.10 -0.33
CA GLN A 37 8.05 7.27 -0.79
C GLN A 37 7.44 8.55 -0.23
N ASP A 38 8.31 9.47 0.19
CA ASP A 38 7.85 10.83 0.53
C ASP A 38 7.01 11.42 -0.62
N PRO A 39 5.88 12.06 -0.34
CA PRO A 39 5.02 12.66 -1.38
C PRO A 39 5.76 13.63 -2.32
N ASN A 40 6.80 14.30 -1.81
CA ASN A 40 7.61 15.25 -2.57
C ASN A 40 8.83 14.59 -3.24
N TYR A 41 9.00 13.27 -3.09
CA TYR A 41 10.13 12.56 -3.67
C TYR A 41 10.02 12.50 -5.19
N ILE A 42 11.01 13.09 -5.86
CA ILE A 42 11.20 12.99 -7.31
C ILE A 42 12.33 11.97 -7.52
N SER A 43 12.03 10.87 -8.20
CA SER A 43 13.05 9.86 -8.52
C SER A 43 14.17 10.47 -9.36
N LYS A 44 15.33 10.65 -8.76
CA LYS A 44 16.56 11.12 -9.44
C LYS A 44 17.50 9.97 -9.81
N THR A 45 17.09 8.71 -9.67
CA THR A 45 18.03 7.59 -9.78
C THR A 45 17.96 6.88 -11.11
N ASN A 46 19.12 6.68 -11.74
CA ASN A 46 19.40 5.88 -12.94
C ASN A 46 19.15 4.35 -12.75
N LYS A 47 18.29 3.95 -11.84
CA LYS A 47 17.99 2.54 -11.55
C LYS A 47 16.87 2.08 -12.45
N SER A 48 17.17 1.22 -13.41
CA SER A 48 16.23 0.54 -14.32
C SER A 48 15.17 1.45 -14.96
N LEU A 49 15.21 1.62 -16.25
CA LEU A 49 14.26 2.40 -17.06
C LEU A 49 12.80 2.00 -16.77
N LEU A 50 12.55 0.70 -16.62
CA LEU A 50 11.22 0.16 -16.30
C LEU A 50 10.71 0.66 -14.94
N ARG A 51 11.56 0.62 -13.90
CA ARG A 51 11.19 1.09 -12.56
C ARG A 51 10.91 2.60 -12.56
N ASN A 52 11.72 3.38 -13.25
CA ASN A 52 11.54 4.82 -13.37
C ASN A 52 10.23 5.16 -14.11
N SER A 53 9.89 4.43 -15.17
CA SER A 53 8.64 4.60 -15.89
C SER A 53 7.43 4.33 -15.00
N ILE A 54 7.44 3.22 -14.25
CA ILE A 54 6.39 2.88 -13.29
C ILE A 54 6.27 3.99 -12.23
N PHE A 55 7.38 4.38 -11.59
CA PHE A 55 7.36 5.40 -10.54
C PHE A 55 6.87 6.75 -11.05
N ASN A 56 7.27 7.17 -12.25
CA ASN A 56 6.83 8.43 -12.84
C ASN A 56 5.32 8.43 -13.16
N GLY A 57 4.79 7.32 -13.68
CA GLY A 57 3.37 7.16 -13.96
C GLY A 57 2.49 7.20 -12.69
N TYR A 58 3.01 6.68 -11.57
CA TYR A 58 2.29 6.64 -10.30
C TYR A 58 2.51 7.87 -9.40
N ASN A 59 3.54 8.68 -9.66
CA ASN A 59 3.95 9.73 -8.73
C ASN A 59 2.83 10.76 -8.50
N LYS A 60 2.36 11.44 -9.55
CA LYS A 60 1.31 12.47 -9.44
C LYS A 60 -0.01 11.92 -8.89
N PRO A 61 -0.58 10.81 -9.44
CA PRO A 61 -1.86 10.29 -8.96
C PRO A 61 -1.84 9.86 -7.50
N THR A 62 -0.69 9.46 -6.94
CA THR A 62 -0.59 8.92 -5.58
C THR A 62 -0.21 9.95 -4.53
N ILE A 63 0.04 11.21 -4.89
CA ILE A 63 0.49 12.24 -3.94
C ILE A 63 -0.48 12.39 -2.76
N ARG A 64 -1.79 12.47 -3.01
CA ARG A 64 -2.80 12.62 -1.95
C ARG A 64 -2.78 11.43 -0.98
N LEU A 65 -2.75 10.23 -1.50
CA LEU A 65 -2.67 9.02 -0.70
C LEU A 65 -1.38 8.95 0.13
N ARG A 66 -0.23 9.23 -0.50
CA ARG A 66 1.06 9.24 0.19
C ARG A 66 1.14 10.31 1.27
N LYS A 67 0.50 11.48 1.08
CA LYS A 67 0.37 12.50 2.13
C LYS A 67 -0.43 11.95 3.32
N SER A 68 -1.57 11.32 3.09
CA SER A 68 -2.37 10.73 4.17
C SER A 68 -1.60 9.61 4.91
N ILE A 69 -0.86 8.77 4.19
CA ILE A 69 0.01 7.74 4.80
C ILE A 69 1.10 8.41 5.65
N LYS A 70 1.76 9.46 5.14
CA LYS A 70 2.81 10.19 5.85
C LYS A 70 2.30 10.85 7.12
N GLU A 71 1.16 11.53 7.08
CA GLU A 71 0.54 12.17 8.24
C GLU A 71 0.23 11.16 9.36
N ILE A 72 -0.30 9.97 9.00
CA ILE A 72 -0.55 8.90 9.99
C ILE A 72 0.78 8.36 10.54
N ALA A 73 1.76 8.14 9.67
CA ALA A 73 3.09 7.65 10.05
C ALA A 73 3.78 8.58 11.05
N GLU A 74 3.78 9.89 10.78
CA GLU A 74 4.35 10.93 11.65
C GLU A 74 3.61 11.00 13.00
N LYS A 75 2.27 11.03 12.97
CA LYS A 75 1.45 11.05 14.19
C LYS A 75 1.71 9.87 15.11
N ARG A 76 1.98 8.69 14.54
CA ARG A 76 2.21 7.44 15.29
C ARG A 76 3.66 7.11 15.52
N SER A 77 4.60 7.93 14.99
CA SER A 77 6.04 7.67 15.03
C SER A 77 6.41 6.30 14.44
N VAL A 78 5.76 5.92 13.33
CA VAL A 78 6.00 4.69 12.58
C VAL A 78 6.40 4.99 11.13
N SER A 79 6.86 3.97 10.39
CA SER A 79 7.16 4.15 8.97
C SER A 79 5.89 4.18 8.10
N MET A 80 5.98 4.84 6.95
CA MET A 80 4.92 4.78 5.92
C MET A 80 4.65 3.34 5.46
N ALA A 81 5.68 2.48 5.47
CA ALA A 81 5.53 1.07 5.15
C ALA A 81 4.63 0.36 6.17
N GLN A 82 4.83 0.61 7.46
CA GLN A 82 3.96 0.05 8.50
C GLN A 82 2.50 0.48 8.34
N VAL A 83 2.24 1.74 8.02
CA VAL A 83 0.87 2.23 7.77
C VAL A 83 0.21 1.50 6.61
N ALA A 84 0.91 1.36 5.48
CA ALA A 84 0.37 0.67 4.30
C ALA A 84 0.15 -0.83 4.53
N VAL A 85 1.00 -1.48 5.32
CA VAL A 85 0.85 -2.89 5.70
C VAL A 85 -0.29 -3.06 6.71
N ASN A 86 -0.36 -2.19 7.72
CA ASN A 86 -1.42 -2.22 8.72
C ASN A 86 -2.81 -2.03 8.10
N TRP A 87 -2.93 -1.22 7.04
CA TRP A 87 -4.17 -1.12 6.27
C TRP A 87 -4.61 -2.47 5.68
N CYS A 88 -3.68 -3.32 5.21
CA CYS A 88 -4.02 -4.67 4.77
C CYS A 88 -4.47 -5.55 5.93
N CYS A 89 -3.76 -5.49 7.06
CA CYS A 89 -4.10 -6.25 8.27
C CYS A 89 -5.46 -5.84 8.83
N TYR A 90 -5.77 -4.52 8.85
CA TYR A 90 -7.06 -4.01 9.32
C TYR A 90 -8.24 -4.60 8.54
N GLN A 91 -8.04 -4.94 7.28
CA GLN A 91 -9.03 -5.63 6.47
C GLN A 91 -9.05 -7.16 6.65
N GLY A 92 -8.25 -7.71 7.55
CA GLY A 92 -8.13 -9.15 7.76
C GLY A 92 -7.35 -9.87 6.65
N ALA A 93 -6.58 -9.15 5.83
CA ALA A 93 -5.71 -9.77 4.84
C ALA A 93 -4.32 -10.06 5.42
N ILE A 94 -3.67 -11.12 4.95
CA ILE A 94 -2.27 -11.44 5.26
C ILE A 94 -1.37 -10.77 4.22
N PRO A 95 -0.61 -9.72 4.56
CA PRO A 95 0.23 -9.00 3.60
C PRO A 95 1.51 -9.78 3.27
N LEU A 96 1.74 -10.07 1.99
CA LEU A 96 2.97 -10.68 1.51
C LEU A 96 3.99 -9.59 1.14
N ILE A 97 5.03 -9.43 1.96
CA ILE A 97 5.98 -8.32 1.88
C ILE A 97 7.35 -8.81 1.45
N GLY A 98 7.92 -8.20 0.40
CA GLY A 98 9.30 -8.42 0.00
C GLY A 98 10.28 -7.58 0.82
N LEU A 99 11.09 -8.20 1.66
CA LEU A 99 12.07 -7.55 2.52
C LEU A 99 13.49 -7.79 1.98
N ARG A 100 14.28 -6.73 1.79
CA ARG A 100 15.64 -6.81 1.19
C ARG A 100 16.77 -6.44 2.16
N LYS A 101 16.44 -5.85 3.30
CA LYS A 101 17.41 -5.39 4.30
C LYS A 101 16.93 -5.79 5.69
N GLN A 102 17.86 -6.06 6.59
CA GLN A 102 17.56 -6.33 7.99
C GLN A 102 16.75 -5.20 8.64
N SER A 103 17.06 -3.94 8.33
CA SER A 103 16.31 -2.79 8.83
C SER A 103 14.83 -2.82 8.43
N HIS A 104 14.50 -3.34 7.23
CA HIS A 104 13.10 -3.51 6.81
C HIS A 104 12.39 -4.59 7.62
N VAL A 105 13.09 -5.67 7.98
CA VAL A 105 12.53 -6.73 8.84
C VAL A 105 12.20 -6.16 10.21
N LEU A 106 13.16 -5.45 10.82
CA LEU A 106 12.99 -4.82 12.15
C LEU A 106 11.89 -3.75 12.15
N ASP A 107 11.72 -3.04 11.06
CA ASP A 107 10.65 -2.05 10.91
C ASP A 107 9.27 -2.74 10.82
N ILE A 108 9.12 -3.67 9.89
CA ILE A 108 7.84 -4.35 9.64
C ILE A 108 7.43 -5.29 10.78
N SER A 109 8.36 -5.86 11.53
CA SER A 109 8.01 -6.71 12.71
C SER A 109 7.19 -5.96 13.77
N LYS A 110 7.23 -4.63 13.76
CA LYS A 110 6.46 -3.78 14.69
C LYS A 110 5.03 -3.53 14.23
N VAL A 111 4.66 -3.90 13.00
CA VAL A 111 3.33 -3.60 12.45
C VAL A 111 2.18 -4.19 13.25
N LEU A 112 2.40 -5.32 13.92
CA LEU A 112 1.40 -5.99 14.75
C LEU A 112 1.30 -5.44 16.18
N GLN A 113 2.09 -4.41 16.53
CA GLN A 113 2.07 -3.78 17.85
C GLN A 113 1.05 -2.64 17.97
N TRP A 114 0.39 -2.29 16.87
CA TRP A 114 -0.57 -1.22 16.81
C TRP A 114 -1.58 -1.45 15.68
N ASP A 115 -2.74 -0.82 15.76
CA ASP A 115 -3.80 -0.89 14.76
C ASP A 115 -4.18 0.51 14.29
N LEU A 116 -4.60 0.62 13.03
CA LEU A 116 -5.27 1.82 12.52
C LEU A 116 -6.57 2.07 13.28
N THR A 117 -6.88 3.31 13.58
CA THR A 117 -8.24 3.65 13.99
C THR A 117 -9.17 3.62 12.77
N LYS A 118 -10.48 3.57 13.03
CA LYS A 118 -11.48 3.61 11.95
C LYS A 118 -11.39 4.90 11.13
N GLU A 119 -11.08 6.02 11.79
CA GLU A 119 -10.90 7.32 11.14
C GLU A 119 -9.68 7.33 10.21
N GLU A 120 -8.56 6.77 10.68
CA GLU A 120 -7.35 6.64 9.87
C GLU A 120 -7.57 5.70 8.69
N TYR A 121 -8.23 4.57 8.91
CA TYR A 121 -8.62 3.65 7.84
C TYR A 121 -9.50 4.35 6.79
N ASN A 122 -10.56 5.03 7.21
CA ASN A 122 -11.46 5.74 6.31
C ASN A 122 -10.74 6.84 5.52
N LYS A 123 -9.82 7.57 6.15
CA LYS A 123 -8.98 8.58 5.48
C LYS A 123 -8.13 7.97 4.37
N LEU A 124 -7.55 6.79 4.60
CA LEU A 124 -6.76 6.07 3.59
C LEU A 124 -7.65 5.55 2.45
N GLU A 125 -8.83 5.02 2.75
CA GLU A 125 -9.80 4.57 1.77
C GLU A 125 -10.24 5.72 0.84
N GLU A 126 -10.61 6.86 1.41
CA GLU A 126 -10.98 8.05 0.65
C GLU A 126 -9.84 8.54 -0.23
N ALA A 127 -8.62 8.63 0.32
CA ALA A 127 -7.46 9.04 -0.45
C ALA A 127 -7.12 8.05 -1.57
N SER A 128 -7.32 6.74 -1.36
CA SER A 128 -7.08 5.70 -2.36
C SER A 128 -8.05 5.79 -3.55
N THR A 129 -9.30 6.23 -3.30
CA THR A 129 -10.28 6.39 -4.39
C THR A 129 -9.85 7.42 -5.43
N SER A 130 -9.04 8.40 -5.05
CA SER A 130 -8.47 9.38 -5.97
C SER A 130 -7.43 8.78 -6.93
N CYS A 131 -6.95 7.56 -6.64
CA CYS A 131 -5.95 6.85 -7.43
C CYS A 131 -6.55 5.91 -8.52
N LYS A 132 -7.87 5.89 -8.71
CA LYS A 132 -8.59 4.96 -9.62
C LYS A 132 -8.18 5.02 -11.10
N LYS A 133 -7.47 6.05 -11.54
CA LYS A 133 -7.01 6.22 -12.93
C LYS A 133 -5.54 5.81 -13.13
N LEU A 134 -5.01 4.94 -12.27
CA LEU A 134 -3.65 4.45 -12.44
C LEU A 134 -3.58 3.47 -13.62
N PRO A 135 -2.47 3.50 -14.38
CA PRO A 135 -2.22 2.44 -15.36
C PRO A 135 -2.27 1.09 -14.64
N GLY A 136 -2.92 0.11 -15.27
CA GLY A 136 -3.06 -1.23 -14.71
C GLY A 136 -1.71 -1.80 -14.27
N ASN A 137 -1.75 -2.77 -13.34
CA ASN A 137 -0.55 -3.48 -12.93
C ASN A 137 0.15 -4.07 -14.17
N PRO A 138 1.40 -3.69 -14.48
CA PRO A 138 2.10 -4.17 -15.67
C PRO A 138 2.34 -5.70 -15.68
N PHE A 139 2.04 -6.39 -14.59
CA PHE A 139 2.18 -7.84 -14.43
C PHE A 139 0.83 -8.60 -14.41
N THR A 140 -0.29 -7.91 -14.51
CA THR A 140 -1.59 -8.54 -14.78
C THR A 140 -1.91 -8.30 -16.25
N SER A 141 -1.63 -9.30 -17.10
CA SER A 141 -2.25 -9.40 -18.42
C SER A 141 -3.77 -9.42 -18.25
N ASN A 142 -4.47 -8.60 -19.02
CA ASN A 142 -5.92 -8.70 -19.18
C ASN A 142 -6.31 -10.09 -19.65
#